data_54d83f6f16a418f704db83b290b5b6bd
#
_entry.id   54d83f6f16a418f704db83b290b5b6bd
#
_cell.length_a   1.000
_cell.length_b   1.000
_cell.length_c   1.000
_cell.angle_alpha   90.00
_cell.angle_beta   90.00
_cell.angle_gamma   90.00
#
_symmetry.space_group_name_H-M   'P 1'
#
loop_
_entity.id
_entity.type
_entity.pdbx_description
1 polymer ?
#
loop_
_entity_poly.entity_id
_entity_poly.type
_entity_poly.pdbx_seq_one_letter_code
_entity_poly.pdbx_strand_id
1 'polypeptide(L)'
;MRLLELGIGMCAAALVVGALAAPAQADAAPAPGPAPVAQDLRGAGWALKDTGKDVRFRGLAAVGRTTAWVAGSKGTVLRTVDGGRSWRDVSPPGAVAEALEFRDIEAFDARRAVALAIGEGEASRVLRTEDGGATWTEAFRNPDPRAFYDCLTFFDARHGLAMSDPVDGKFRILATDDGGRNWRVLPNAGMPEALPGEAGFAASGQCLVSSGPRDVWLATGGGAQARILHSADRGLTWRVAESTVPAGDPARGVFALAFRDRTRGLAVGGDYRTGQASPQAAAVSADGGRTWRQAATPPPAYRSGAAWFPYSGGTALAVGPTGTDVTTDGGRSWRSLDAGSFDTVDCAADTGCWAAGEKGRVARLERRR
;
A
#
# COMPACT_ATOMS: atom_id res chain seq x y z
N MET A 1 48.08 -82.66 -2.63
CA MET A 1 49.43 -82.05 -2.85
C MET A 1 49.32 -80.56 -2.57
N ARG A 2 50.09 -80.13 -1.62
CA ARG A 2 50.08 -78.74 -1.07
C ARG A 2 50.75 -77.77 -2.05
N LEU A 3 50.29 -76.53 -2.09
CA LEU A 3 51.15 -75.33 -2.27
C LEU A 3 50.50 -74.14 -1.57
N LEU A 4 51.29 -73.62 -0.64
CA LEU A 4 51.09 -72.31 0.05
C LEU A 4 51.41 -71.17 -0.92
N GLU A 5 50.66 -70.10 -0.89
CA GLU A 5 51.15 -68.82 -1.33
C GLU A 5 50.85 -67.75 -0.27
N LEU A 6 51.92 -67.05 0.12
CA LEU A 6 51.94 -65.91 1.00
C LEU A 6 51.32 -64.68 0.32
N GLY A 7 50.36 -64.07 0.97
CA GLY A 7 49.85 -62.76 0.57
C GLY A 7 50.46 -61.65 1.43
N ILE A 8 51.13 -60.70 0.80
CA ILE A 8 51.72 -59.47 1.40
C ILE A 8 50.61 -58.45 1.68
N GLY A 9 50.46 -58.09 2.93
CA GLY A 9 49.56 -57.05 3.33
C GLY A 9 50.10 -55.65 3.00
N MET A 10 49.34 -54.85 2.23
CA MET A 10 49.56 -53.42 2.09
C MET A 10 48.61 -52.69 3.04
N CYS A 11 49.18 -52.00 4.04
CA CYS A 11 48.48 -51.01 4.87
C CYS A 11 48.18 -49.75 4.03
N ALA A 12 46.92 -49.52 3.72
CA ALA A 12 46.46 -48.20 3.22
C ALA A 12 46.20 -47.28 4.38
N ALA A 13 46.99 -46.26 4.51
CA ALA A 13 46.74 -45.14 5.46
C ALA A 13 45.67 -44.23 4.89
N ALA A 14 44.50 -44.21 5.53
CA ALA A 14 43.44 -43.26 5.20
C ALA A 14 43.78 -41.87 5.78
N LEU A 15 44.06 -40.91 4.90
CA LEU A 15 44.14 -39.49 5.27
C LEU A 15 42.71 -38.96 5.48
N VAL A 16 42.37 -38.68 6.74
CA VAL A 16 41.14 -37.93 7.08
C VAL A 16 41.43 -36.45 6.86
N VAL A 17 40.95 -35.90 5.75
CA VAL A 17 40.92 -34.45 5.52
C VAL A 17 39.76 -33.88 6.34
N GLY A 18 40.06 -33.31 7.48
CA GLY A 18 39.09 -32.55 8.26
C GLY A 18 38.73 -31.26 7.53
N ALA A 19 37.49 -31.17 7.00
CA ALA A 19 36.93 -29.91 6.51
C ALA A 19 36.68 -29.00 7.72
N LEU A 20 37.47 -27.95 7.87
CA LEU A 20 37.19 -26.85 8.77
C LEU A 20 35.96 -26.09 8.22
N ALA A 21 34.82 -26.24 8.88
CA ALA A 21 33.64 -25.41 8.61
C ALA A 21 33.98 -23.95 8.96
N ALA A 22 33.90 -23.06 7.98
CA ALA A 22 33.98 -21.62 8.20
C ALA A 22 32.84 -21.17 9.14
N PRO A 23 33.09 -20.25 10.09
CA PRO A 23 32.04 -19.73 10.93
C PRO A 23 31.00 -19.00 10.04
N ALA A 24 29.73 -19.31 10.23
CA ALA A 24 28.63 -18.58 9.62
C ALA A 24 28.74 -17.09 10.04
N GLN A 25 28.90 -16.22 9.07
CA GLN A 25 28.79 -14.78 9.32
C GLN A 25 27.37 -14.51 9.79
N ALA A 26 27.24 -14.08 11.03
CA ALA A 26 25.98 -13.54 11.52
C ALA A 26 25.63 -12.30 10.69
N ASP A 27 24.50 -12.30 10.04
CA ASP A 27 23.97 -11.11 9.36
C ASP A 27 23.94 -9.96 10.36
N ALA A 28 24.71 -8.91 10.08
CA ALA A 28 24.71 -7.70 10.89
C ALA A 28 23.29 -7.14 10.89
N ALA A 29 22.74 -6.90 12.07
CA ALA A 29 21.47 -6.23 12.22
C ALA A 29 21.50 -4.91 11.43
N PRO A 30 20.43 -4.54 10.70
CA PRO A 30 20.39 -3.27 9.98
C PRO A 30 20.66 -2.13 10.96
N ALA A 31 21.49 -1.18 10.55
CA ALA A 31 21.82 0.00 11.35
C ALA A 31 20.54 0.69 11.84
N PRO A 32 20.48 1.15 13.09
CA PRO A 32 19.31 1.88 13.58
C PRO A 32 19.08 3.10 12.68
N GLY A 33 17.84 3.21 12.18
CA GLY A 33 17.42 4.36 11.40
C GLY A 33 17.63 5.66 12.18
N PRO A 34 17.69 6.81 11.50
CA PRO A 34 17.87 8.11 12.16
C PRO A 34 16.83 8.30 13.25
N ALA A 35 17.25 8.87 14.38
CA ALA A 35 16.38 9.14 15.50
C ALA A 35 15.16 9.97 15.06
N PRO A 36 13.97 9.70 15.61
CA PRO A 36 12.74 10.42 15.21
C PRO A 36 12.89 11.91 15.49
N VAL A 37 12.92 12.70 14.44
CA VAL A 37 12.92 14.17 14.52
C VAL A 37 11.45 14.61 14.51
N ALA A 38 11.03 15.39 15.49
CA ALA A 38 9.74 16.04 15.45
C ALA A 38 9.72 17.00 14.24
N GLN A 39 9.08 16.60 13.17
CA GLN A 39 8.94 17.43 11.98
C GLN A 39 7.80 18.43 12.24
N ASP A 40 8.18 19.67 12.47
CA ASP A 40 7.24 20.78 12.53
C ASP A 40 6.80 21.14 11.11
N LEU A 41 5.57 20.76 10.75
CA LEU A 41 4.94 21.14 9.46
C LEU A 41 4.31 22.56 9.51
N ARG A 42 4.62 23.38 10.52
CA ARG A 42 4.24 24.79 10.52
C ARG A 42 4.87 25.50 9.31
N GLY A 43 4.05 26.17 8.53
CA GLY A 43 4.48 26.79 7.28
C GLY A 43 4.71 25.83 6.11
N ALA A 44 4.36 24.55 6.24
CA ALA A 44 4.27 23.66 5.09
C ALA A 44 2.90 23.81 4.40
N GLY A 45 2.85 23.46 3.11
CA GLY A 45 1.62 23.44 2.33
C GLY A 45 1.84 22.73 1.01
N TRP A 46 0.75 22.41 0.34
CA TRP A 46 0.78 21.76 -0.94
C TRP A 46 1.18 22.74 -2.07
N ALA A 47 2.28 22.45 -2.76
CA ALA A 47 2.69 23.14 -3.97
C ALA A 47 2.17 22.34 -5.17
N LEU A 48 1.17 22.89 -5.86
CA LEU A 48 0.57 22.26 -7.03
C LEU A 48 1.61 22.05 -8.14
N LYS A 49 1.50 20.93 -8.84
CA LYS A 49 2.33 20.54 -9.98
C LYS A 49 1.39 20.32 -11.17
N ASP A 50 1.62 21.09 -12.23
CA ASP A 50 0.80 20.97 -13.43
C ASP A 50 1.13 19.66 -14.16
N THR A 51 0.11 18.82 -14.34
CA THR A 51 0.21 17.54 -15.07
C THR A 51 -0.23 17.66 -16.53
N GLY A 52 -0.88 18.74 -16.92
CA GLY A 52 -1.49 18.91 -18.24
C GLY A 52 -2.67 17.94 -18.51
N LYS A 53 -3.25 17.31 -17.47
CA LYS A 53 -4.32 16.32 -17.61
C LYS A 53 -5.60 16.74 -16.88
N ASP A 54 -6.73 16.32 -17.44
CA ASP A 54 -8.05 16.42 -16.79
C ASP A 54 -8.59 15.01 -16.53
N VAL A 55 -8.00 14.35 -15.53
CA VAL A 55 -8.34 13.01 -15.06
C VAL A 55 -8.33 12.98 -13.53
N ARG A 56 -8.92 11.97 -12.92
CA ARG A 56 -8.87 11.78 -11.48
C ARG A 56 -7.76 10.78 -11.14
N PHE A 57 -6.75 11.22 -10.39
CA PHE A 57 -5.68 10.37 -9.89
C PHE A 57 -6.01 9.87 -8.49
N ARG A 58 -6.03 8.54 -8.33
CA ARG A 58 -6.25 7.86 -7.05
C ARG A 58 -5.12 6.93 -6.66
N GLY A 59 -4.39 6.38 -7.63
CA GLY A 59 -3.13 5.70 -7.39
C GLY A 59 -1.98 6.71 -7.31
N LEU A 60 -1.13 6.58 -6.29
CA LEU A 60 0.04 7.44 -6.08
C LEU A 60 1.14 6.64 -5.40
N ALA A 61 2.34 6.65 -5.99
CA ALA A 61 3.55 6.13 -5.38
C ALA A 61 4.63 7.22 -5.30
N ALA A 62 4.97 7.64 -4.10
CA ALA A 62 6.06 8.56 -3.81
C ALA A 62 7.37 7.77 -3.69
N VAL A 63 8.22 7.82 -4.71
CA VAL A 63 9.55 7.20 -4.65
C VAL A 63 10.56 8.11 -3.95
N GLY A 64 10.34 9.42 -4.03
CA GLY A 64 11.18 10.43 -3.39
C GLY A 64 10.73 11.85 -3.69
N ARG A 65 11.53 12.82 -3.26
CA ARG A 65 11.27 14.25 -3.50
C ARG A 65 11.23 14.61 -4.97
N THR A 66 11.96 13.87 -5.80
CA THR A 66 12.04 14.14 -7.24
C THR A 66 11.24 13.17 -8.08
N THR A 67 10.95 11.98 -7.57
CA THR A 67 10.32 10.89 -8.33
C THR A 67 9.00 10.49 -7.70
N ALA A 68 7.94 10.55 -8.52
CA ALA A 68 6.63 10.07 -8.18
C ALA A 68 5.90 9.51 -9.41
N TRP A 69 4.98 8.60 -9.16
CA TRP A 69 4.07 8.05 -10.15
C TRP A 69 2.63 8.34 -9.71
N VAL A 70 1.78 8.66 -10.66
CA VAL A 70 0.33 8.77 -10.44
C VAL A 70 -0.43 7.97 -11.49
N ALA A 71 -1.50 7.32 -11.06
CA ALA A 71 -2.37 6.52 -11.90
C ALA A 71 -3.84 6.89 -11.65
N GLY A 72 -4.66 6.87 -12.69
CA GLY A 72 -6.03 7.35 -12.56
C GLY A 72 -6.96 6.92 -13.69
N SER A 73 -8.02 7.67 -13.84
CA SER A 73 -9.08 7.39 -14.80
C SER A 73 -8.59 7.44 -16.26
N LYS A 74 -9.36 6.81 -17.17
CA LYS A 74 -9.10 6.74 -18.61
C LYS A 74 -7.74 6.09 -18.94
N GLY A 75 -7.31 5.11 -18.16
CA GLY A 75 -6.05 4.40 -18.38
C GLY A 75 -4.79 5.23 -18.19
N THR A 76 -4.89 6.40 -17.52
CA THR A 76 -3.80 7.38 -17.44
C THR A 76 -2.78 6.99 -16.37
N VAL A 77 -1.50 6.98 -16.73
CA VAL A 77 -0.35 6.87 -15.82
C VAL A 77 0.68 7.93 -16.16
N LEU A 78 1.07 8.73 -15.17
CA LEU A 78 2.13 9.73 -15.33
C LEU A 78 3.27 9.46 -14.37
N ARG A 79 4.48 9.88 -14.78
CA ARG A 79 5.69 9.83 -13.97
C ARG A 79 6.45 11.13 -14.01
N THR A 80 6.94 11.59 -12.86
CA THR A 80 7.96 12.64 -12.76
C THR A 80 9.28 12.10 -12.22
N VAL A 81 10.41 12.71 -12.58
CA VAL A 81 11.74 12.44 -12.01
C VAL A 81 12.47 13.74 -11.64
N ASP A 82 11.78 14.87 -11.71
CA ASP A 82 12.34 16.21 -11.49
C ASP A 82 11.57 17.05 -10.46
N GLY A 83 10.82 16.36 -9.59
CA GLY A 83 10.05 17.01 -8.52
C GLY A 83 8.75 17.64 -8.99
N GLY A 84 8.19 17.12 -10.07
CA GLY A 84 6.93 17.59 -10.65
C GLY A 84 7.08 18.87 -11.49
N ARG A 85 8.30 19.23 -11.91
CA ARG A 85 8.51 20.30 -12.89
C ARG A 85 8.04 19.88 -14.27
N SER A 86 8.17 18.60 -14.58
CA SER A 86 7.58 17.98 -15.76
C SER A 86 7.00 16.61 -15.42
N TRP A 87 5.98 16.22 -16.19
CA TRP A 87 5.33 14.90 -16.11
C TRP A 87 5.40 14.23 -17.49
N ARG A 88 5.89 13.01 -17.50
CA ARG A 88 5.85 12.18 -18.68
C ARG A 88 4.60 11.32 -18.64
N ASP A 89 3.82 11.36 -19.72
CA ASP A 89 2.75 10.40 -19.95
C ASP A 89 3.38 9.04 -20.30
N VAL A 90 3.12 8.05 -19.46
CA VAL A 90 3.63 6.69 -19.58
C VAL A 90 2.48 5.68 -19.53
N SER A 91 1.29 6.13 -19.92
CA SER A 91 0.07 5.33 -19.91
C SER A 91 0.20 4.10 -20.80
N PRO A 92 -0.23 2.91 -20.33
CA PRO A 92 -0.27 1.70 -21.18
C PRO A 92 -1.25 1.91 -22.33
N PRO A 93 -0.87 1.73 -23.60
CA PRO A 93 -1.75 1.99 -24.74
C PRO A 93 -3.07 1.21 -24.72
N GLY A 94 -3.04 -0.05 -24.29
CA GLY A 94 -4.23 -0.88 -24.14
C GLY A 94 -5.17 -0.36 -23.05
N ALA A 95 -4.63 0.11 -21.93
CA ALA A 95 -5.40 0.67 -20.83
C ALA A 95 -6.12 1.97 -21.25
N VAL A 96 -5.47 2.82 -22.05
CA VAL A 96 -6.08 4.04 -22.60
C VAL A 96 -7.19 3.68 -23.59
N ALA A 97 -6.94 2.72 -24.48
CA ALA A 97 -7.93 2.30 -25.48
C ALA A 97 -9.21 1.72 -24.83
N GLU A 98 -9.08 1.03 -23.71
CA GLU A 98 -10.19 0.45 -22.95
C GLU A 98 -10.70 1.38 -21.83
N ALA A 99 -10.12 2.57 -21.67
CA ALA A 99 -10.45 3.56 -20.64
C ALA A 99 -10.43 2.97 -19.22
N LEU A 100 -9.43 2.13 -18.91
CA LEU A 100 -9.32 1.47 -17.62
C LEU A 100 -9.26 2.47 -16.46
N GLU A 101 -9.80 2.09 -15.31
CA GLU A 101 -9.82 2.90 -14.11
C GLU A 101 -8.70 2.44 -13.16
N PHE A 102 -7.54 3.09 -13.20
CA PHE A 102 -6.48 2.85 -12.23
C PHE A 102 -6.83 3.48 -10.89
N ARG A 103 -6.67 2.70 -9.83
CA ARG A 103 -6.92 3.15 -8.45
C ARG A 103 -5.75 2.95 -7.51
N ASP A 104 -4.77 2.16 -7.95
CA ASP A 104 -3.58 1.92 -7.18
C ASP A 104 -2.35 1.80 -8.07
N ILE A 105 -1.20 2.21 -7.54
CA ILE A 105 0.11 2.05 -8.16
C ILE A 105 1.18 1.98 -7.09
N GLU A 106 2.00 0.94 -7.15
CA GLU A 106 3.20 0.80 -6.34
C GLU A 106 4.44 0.96 -7.22
N ALA A 107 5.41 1.76 -6.78
CA ALA A 107 6.63 1.97 -7.52
C ALA A 107 7.87 1.74 -6.66
N PHE A 108 8.79 0.92 -7.15
CA PHE A 108 10.03 0.60 -6.46
C PHE A 108 11.13 1.62 -6.73
N ASP A 109 11.04 2.28 -7.89
CA ASP A 109 11.99 3.30 -8.36
C ASP A 109 11.41 4.05 -9.59
N ALA A 110 12.25 4.84 -10.27
CA ALA A 110 11.87 5.56 -11.49
C ALA A 110 11.63 4.63 -12.70
N ARG A 111 11.91 3.35 -12.63
CA ARG A 111 11.80 2.40 -13.75
C ARG A 111 10.74 1.33 -13.54
N ARG A 112 10.55 0.87 -12.29
CA ARG A 112 9.72 -0.28 -11.97
C ARG A 112 8.48 0.17 -11.20
N ALA A 113 7.31 -0.16 -11.75
CA ALA A 113 6.03 0.08 -11.12
C ALA A 113 5.04 -1.04 -11.46
N VAL A 114 4.04 -1.20 -10.59
CA VAL A 114 2.91 -2.11 -10.73
C VAL A 114 1.64 -1.30 -10.50
N ALA A 115 0.72 -1.31 -11.45
CA ALA A 115 -0.53 -0.56 -11.39
C ALA A 115 -1.73 -1.52 -11.39
N LEU A 116 -2.74 -1.21 -10.57
CA LEU A 116 -4.00 -1.94 -10.49
C LEU A 116 -5.12 -1.12 -11.14
N ALA A 117 -5.73 -1.67 -12.17
CA ALA A 117 -7.00 -1.23 -12.69
C ALA A 117 -8.14 -1.98 -11.99
N ILE A 118 -9.16 -1.26 -11.59
CA ILE A 118 -10.35 -1.80 -10.93
C ILE A 118 -11.48 -2.05 -11.94
N GLY A 119 -12.47 -2.80 -11.52
CA GLY A 119 -13.71 -3.08 -12.24
C GLY A 119 -14.13 -4.52 -12.09
N GLU A 120 -15.34 -4.83 -12.53
CA GLU A 120 -15.85 -6.20 -12.50
C GLU A 120 -15.13 -7.07 -13.56
N GLY A 121 -14.88 -8.33 -13.21
CA GLY A 121 -14.31 -9.30 -14.13
C GLY A 121 -12.99 -8.81 -14.74
N GLU A 122 -12.87 -8.92 -16.05
CA GLU A 122 -11.66 -8.60 -16.81
C GLU A 122 -11.25 -7.12 -16.80
N ALA A 123 -12.06 -6.21 -16.26
CA ALA A 123 -11.67 -4.82 -16.04
C ALA A 123 -10.65 -4.70 -14.86
N SER A 124 -10.71 -5.60 -13.89
CA SER A 124 -9.68 -5.73 -12.86
C SER A 124 -8.42 -6.35 -13.43
N ARG A 125 -7.33 -5.57 -13.53
CA ARG A 125 -6.06 -5.99 -14.12
C ARG A 125 -4.88 -5.46 -13.33
N VAL A 126 -3.79 -6.22 -13.33
CA VAL A 126 -2.50 -5.74 -12.86
C VAL A 126 -1.56 -5.59 -14.05
N LEU A 127 -1.02 -4.38 -14.21
CA LEU A 127 -0.04 -4.05 -15.23
C LEU A 127 1.30 -3.71 -14.57
N ARG A 128 2.39 -4.08 -15.23
CA ARG A 128 3.75 -3.92 -14.71
C ARG A 128 4.68 -3.33 -15.75
N THR A 129 5.58 -2.43 -15.32
CA THR A 129 6.68 -1.90 -16.13
C THR A 129 8.04 -2.09 -15.43
N GLU A 130 9.12 -2.22 -16.22
CA GLU A 130 10.51 -2.28 -15.75
C GLU A 130 11.41 -1.21 -16.42
N ASP A 131 10.86 -0.41 -17.32
CA ASP A 131 11.59 0.55 -18.16
C ASP A 131 11.09 1.98 -18.01
N GLY A 132 10.37 2.26 -16.91
CA GLY A 132 9.85 3.59 -16.61
C GLY A 132 8.58 3.91 -17.37
N GLY A 133 7.80 2.88 -17.72
CA GLY A 133 6.55 3.01 -18.44
C GLY A 133 6.71 3.16 -19.95
N ALA A 134 7.91 2.89 -20.51
CA ALA A 134 8.06 2.81 -21.95
C ALA A 134 7.32 1.61 -22.53
N THR A 135 7.34 0.49 -21.78
CA THR A 135 6.53 -0.68 -22.07
C THR A 135 5.82 -1.18 -20.80
N TRP A 136 4.64 -1.79 -20.99
CA TRP A 136 3.85 -2.41 -19.94
C TRP A 136 3.47 -3.83 -20.31
N THR A 137 3.55 -4.72 -19.32
CA THR A 137 3.06 -6.10 -19.43
C THR A 137 1.83 -6.26 -18.56
N GLU A 138 0.77 -6.81 -19.10
CA GLU A 138 -0.37 -7.27 -18.30
C GLU A 138 0.06 -8.54 -17.56
N ALA A 139 0.23 -8.42 -16.25
CA ALA A 139 0.72 -9.48 -15.38
C ALA A 139 -0.42 -10.32 -14.80
N PHE A 140 -1.64 -9.76 -14.77
CA PHE A 140 -2.84 -10.43 -14.33
C PHE A 140 -4.07 -9.80 -14.98
N ARG A 141 -4.98 -10.65 -15.43
CA ARG A 141 -6.35 -10.30 -15.83
C ARG A 141 -7.30 -11.17 -15.03
N ASN A 142 -8.26 -10.55 -14.36
CA ASN A 142 -9.20 -11.27 -13.52
C ASN A 142 -10.16 -12.14 -14.38
N PRO A 143 -10.16 -13.47 -14.21
CA PRO A 143 -11.04 -14.35 -14.98
C PRO A 143 -12.43 -14.55 -14.34
N ASP A 144 -12.64 -14.13 -13.08
CA ASP A 144 -13.89 -14.31 -12.36
C ASP A 144 -14.75 -13.02 -12.45
N PRO A 145 -15.90 -13.05 -13.14
CA PRO A 145 -16.74 -11.88 -13.33
C PRO A 145 -17.32 -11.32 -12.04
N ARG A 146 -17.27 -12.06 -10.93
CA ARG A 146 -17.78 -11.64 -9.62
C ARG A 146 -16.73 -10.93 -8.76
N ALA A 147 -15.45 -11.02 -9.12
CA ALA A 147 -14.38 -10.41 -8.36
C ALA A 147 -14.09 -8.99 -8.86
N PHE A 148 -13.88 -8.09 -7.91
CA PHE A 148 -13.53 -6.69 -8.13
C PHE A 148 -12.33 -6.36 -7.26
N TYR A 149 -11.15 -6.17 -7.86
CA TYR A 149 -9.92 -5.90 -7.13
C TYR A 149 -9.77 -4.40 -6.86
N ASP A 150 -9.54 -4.04 -5.58
CA ASP A 150 -9.60 -2.65 -5.08
C ASP A 150 -8.24 -2.01 -4.85
N CYS A 151 -7.34 -2.74 -4.18
CA CYS A 151 -6.05 -2.24 -3.71
C CYS A 151 -4.96 -3.29 -3.85
N LEU A 152 -3.71 -2.83 -3.96
CA LEU A 152 -2.52 -3.68 -3.90
C LEU A 152 -1.46 -3.07 -2.96
N THR A 153 -0.56 -3.89 -2.46
CA THR A 153 0.59 -3.46 -1.66
C THR A 153 1.76 -4.41 -1.81
N PHE A 154 2.97 -3.94 -1.55
CA PHE A 154 4.17 -4.75 -1.56
C PHE A 154 4.88 -4.71 -0.20
N PHE A 155 5.35 -5.86 0.26
CA PHE A 155 6.20 -5.99 1.47
C PHE A 155 7.66 -5.63 1.16
N ASP A 156 8.08 -5.93 -0.04
CA ASP A 156 9.40 -5.70 -0.62
C ASP A 156 9.31 -5.73 -2.16
N ALA A 157 10.45 -5.59 -2.85
CA ALA A 157 10.48 -5.56 -4.32
C ALA A 157 10.04 -6.87 -5.00
N ARG A 158 9.76 -7.96 -4.26
CA ARG A 158 9.36 -9.27 -4.79
C ARG A 158 7.97 -9.68 -4.37
N HIS A 159 7.59 -9.44 -3.11
CA HIS A 159 6.38 -9.99 -2.52
C HIS A 159 5.31 -8.92 -2.41
N GLY A 160 4.17 -9.16 -3.02
CA GLY A 160 3.03 -8.26 -2.99
C GLY A 160 1.72 -9.01 -2.90
N LEU A 161 0.68 -8.29 -2.51
CA LEU A 161 -0.70 -8.75 -2.47
C LEU A 161 -1.61 -7.74 -3.17
N ALA A 162 -2.72 -8.24 -3.71
CA ALA A 162 -3.88 -7.42 -4.06
C ALA A 162 -5.14 -8.07 -3.47
N MET A 163 -6.12 -7.25 -3.12
CA MET A 163 -7.36 -7.73 -2.55
C MET A 163 -8.55 -7.40 -3.43
N SER A 164 -9.52 -8.29 -3.46
CA SER A 164 -10.82 -8.12 -4.10
C SER A 164 -11.91 -8.13 -3.05
N ASP A 165 -13.00 -7.46 -3.36
CA ASP A 165 -14.28 -7.61 -2.69
C ASP A 165 -14.67 -9.09 -2.50
N PRO A 166 -15.58 -9.40 -1.55
CA PRO A 166 -15.93 -10.77 -1.25
C PRO A 166 -16.52 -11.52 -2.43
N VAL A 167 -15.96 -12.69 -2.69
CA VAL A 167 -16.51 -13.70 -3.60
C VAL A 167 -16.81 -14.94 -2.76
N ASP A 168 -18.04 -15.45 -2.89
CA ASP A 168 -18.53 -16.57 -2.07
C ASP A 168 -18.39 -16.31 -0.55
N GLY A 169 -18.67 -15.05 -0.11
CA GLY A 169 -18.66 -14.63 1.28
C GLY A 169 -17.29 -14.31 1.87
N LYS A 170 -16.21 -14.33 1.09
CA LYS A 170 -14.85 -14.05 1.59
C LYS A 170 -14.08 -13.12 0.67
N PHE A 171 -13.31 -12.20 1.27
CA PHE A 171 -12.35 -11.40 0.51
C PHE A 171 -11.36 -12.32 -0.21
N ARG A 172 -11.07 -12.00 -1.45
CA ARG A 172 -10.11 -12.76 -2.25
C ARG A 172 -8.78 -12.03 -2.29
N ILE A 173 -7.69 -12.79 -2.13
CA ILE A 173 -6.34 -12.26 -2.12
C ILE A 173 -5.56 -12.83 -3.31
N LEU A 174 -4.94 -11.94 -4.09
CA LEU A 174 -3.89 -12.27 -5.04
C LEU A 174 -2.53 -12.11 -4.37
N ALA A 175 -1.57 -12.96 -4.74
CA ALA A 175 -0.19 -12.85 -4.29
C ALA A 175 0.81 -12.97 -5.45
N THR A 176 1.91 -12.24 -5.33
CA THR A 176 3.10 -12.37 -6.17
C THR A 176 4.34 -12.59 -5.32
N ASP A 177 5.31 -13.37 -5.83
CA ASP A 177 6.61 -13.64 -5.19
C ASP A 177 7.79 -13.19 -6.09
N ASP A 178 7.49 -12.57 -7.24
CA ASP A 178 8.46 -12.24 -8.28
C ASP A 178 8.40 -10.78 -8.75
N GLY A 179 7.90 -9.90 -7.88
CA GLY A 179 7.82 -8.46 -8.12
C GLY A 179 6.68 -8.08 -9.06
N GLY A 180 5.59 -8.84 -9.01
CA GLY A 180 4.39 -8.56 -9.79
C GLY A 180 4.44 -9.05 -11.24
N ARG A 181 5.38 -9.97 -11.59
CA ARG A 181 5.42 -10.59 -12.92
C ARG A 181 4.34 -11.64 -13.09
N ASN A 182 4.11 -12.42 -12.03
CA ASN A 182 3.06 -13.43 -12.00
C ASN A 182 2.25 -13.28 -10.71
N TRP A 183 0.94 -13.51 -10.82
CA TRP A 183 0.01 -13.43 -9.72
C TRP A 183 -0.82 -14.71 -9.60
N ARG A 184 -1.12 -15.11 -8.38
CA ARG A 184 -1.99 -16.25 -8.09
C ARG A 184 -2.98 -15.92 -7.00
N VAL A 185 -4.18 -16.46 -7.07
CA VAL A 185 -5.18 -16.40 -6.01
C VAL A 185 -4.72 -17.28 -4.85
N LEU A 186 -4.69 -16.72 -3.63
CA LEU A 186 -4.40 -17.50 -2.43
C LEU A 186 -5.61 -18.34 -2.01
N PRO A 187 -5.38 -19.48 -1.33
CA PRO A 187 -6.45 -20.20 -0.64
C PRO A 187 -7.13 -19.31 0.40
N ASN A 188 -8.46 -19.33 0.46
CA ASN A 188 -9.25 -18.48 1.36
C ASN A 188 -9.70 -19.16 2.67
N ALA A 189 -9.20 -20.37 2.98
CA ALA A 189 -9.56 -21.08 4.21
C ALA A 189 -9.25 -20.29 5.49
N GLY A 190 -8.16 -19.52 5.48
CA GLY A 190 -7.77 -18.65 6.59
C GLY A 190 -8.40 -17.25 6.57
N MET A 191 -9.29 -16.95 5.60
CA MET A 191 -10.01 -15.68 5.52
C MET A 191 -11.34 -15.79 6.27
N PRO A 192 -11.63 -14.90 7.24
CA PRO A 192 -12.94 -14.81 7.89
C PRO A 192 -14.07 -14.49 6.89
N GLU A 193 -15.29 -14.88 7.25
CA GLU A 193 -16.48 -14.52 6.49
C GLU A 193 -16.68 -12.99 6.51
N ALA A 194 -17.04 -12.46 5.34
CA ALA A 194 -17.46 -11.09 5.21
C ALA A 194 -18.85 -10.87 5.81
N LEU A 195 -19.08 -9.68 6.34
CA LEU A 195 -20.43 -9.27 6.74
C LEU A 195 -21.30 -9.00 5.50
N PRO A 196 -22.62 -9.12 5.61
CA PRO A 196 -23.51 -8.70 4.52
C PRO A 196 -23.25 -7.24 4.10
N GLY A 197 -22.99 -7.01 2.81
CA GLY A 197 -22.68 -5.70 2.24
C GLY A 197 -21.29 -5.16 2.58
N GLU A 198 -20.43 -5.94 3.21
CA GLU A 198 -19.05 -5.52 3.48
C GLU A 198 -18.20 -5.57 2.21
N ALA A 199 -17.42 -4.51 1.99
CA ALA A 199 -16.58 -4.32 0.82
C ALA A 199 -15.28 -3.57 1.17
N GLY A 200 -14.29 -3.63 0.28
CA GLY A 200 -13.17 -2.69 0.24
C GLY A 200 -13.57 -1.36 -0.38
N PHE A 201 -12.67 -0.38 -0.32
CA PHE A 201 -12.89 0.91 -0.97
C PHE A 201 -11.70 1.31 -1.83
N ALA A 202 -11.85 1.20 -3.14
CA ALA A 202 -10.84 1.61 -4.13
C ALA A 202 -10.73 3.14 -4.23
N ALA A 203 -10.46 3.82 -3.11
CA ALA A 203 -10.47 5.29 -3.03
C ALA A 203 -9.09 5.92 -3.25
N SER A 204 -8.02 5.25 -2.78
CA SER A 204 -6.66 5.79 -2.78
C SER A 204 -5.55 4.72 -2.89
N GLY A 205 -5.91 3.44 -3.12
CA GLY A 205 -4.98 2.31 -3.01
C GLY A 205 -4.70 1.85 -1.58
N GLN A 206 -5.06 2.63 -0.57
CA GLN A 206 -4.68 2.40 0.83
C GLN A 206 -5.69 1.57 1.64
N CYS A 207 -6.61 0.87 0.99
CA CYS A 207 -7.46 -0.11 1.67
C CYS A 207 -6.70 -1.40 2.01
N LEU A 208 -5.54 -1.64 1.39
CA LEU A 208 -4.61 -2.72 1.71
C LEU A 208 -3.22 -2.15 1.91
N VAL A 209 -2.64 -2.30 3.11
CA VAL A 209 -1.32 -1.75 3.42
C VAL A 209 -0.45 -2.75 4.16
N SER A 210 0.84 -2.74 3.86
CA SER A 210 1.82 -3.61 4.51
C SER A 210 2.77 -2.84 5.43
N SER A 211 3.34 -3.52 6.43
CA SER A 211 4.46 -3.00 7.23
C SER A 211 5.36 -4.13 7.71
N GLY A 212 6.65 -4.03 7.42
CA GLY A 212 7.59 -5.10 7.64
C GLY A 212 7.41 -6.24 6.62
N PRO A 213 8.07 -7.39 6.84
CA PRO A 213 8.21 -8.41 5.79
C PRO A 213 6.99 -9.31 5.61
N ARG A 214 5.98 -9.27 6.51
CA ARG A 214 4.88 -10.25 6.53
C ARG A 214 3.53 -9.71 6.96
N ASP A 215 3.49 -8.55 7.63
CA ASP A 215 2.25 -8.00 8.17
C ASP A 215 1.51 -7.15 7.13
N VAL A 216 0.23 -7.37 6.99
CA VAL A 216 -0.66 -6.65 6.07
C VAL A 216 -2.03 -6.44 6.73
N TRP A 217 -2.62 -5.28 6.46
CA TRP A 217 -3.95 -4.92 6.96
C TRP A 217 -4.85 -4.53 5.80
N LEU A 218 -6.11 -4.95 5.91
CA LEU A 218 -7.18 -4.71 4.97
C LEU A 218 -8.30 -3.94 5.67
N ALA A 219 -8.70 -2.81 5.11
CA ALA A 219 -9.79 -1.97 5.60
C ALA A 219 -11.09 -2.25 4.87
N THR A 220 -12.19 -2.25 5.61
CA THR A 220 -13.52 -2.51 5.05
C THR A 220 -14.55 -1.48 5.51
N GLY A 221 -15.69 -1.50 4.85
CA GLY A 221 -16.88 -0.75 5.21
C GLY A 221 -18.11 -1.32 4.50
N GLY A 222 -19.16 -0.53 4.35
CA GLY A 222 -20.41 -0.94 3.70
C GLY A 222 -21.31 -1.81 4.56
N GLY A 223 -20.76 -2.78 5.26
CA GLY A 223 -21.49 -3.66 6.18
C GLY A 223 -21.95 -2.98 7.47
N ALA A 224 -22.53 -3.76 8.38
CA ALA A 224 -23.03 -3.25 9.67
C ALA A 224 -21.92 -2.61 10.53
N GLN A 225 -20.67 -3.02 10.35
CA GLN A 225 -19.48 -2.54 11.04
C GLN A 225 -18.34 -2.33 10.04
N ALA A 226 -17.50 -1.31 10.28
CA ALA A 226 -16.22 -1.18 9.62
C ALA A 226 -15.19 -2.06 10.34
N ARG A 227 -14.57 -2.97 9.63
CA ARG A 227 -13.61 -3.91 10.18
C ARG A 227 -12.23 -3.67 9.57
N ILE A 228 -11.21 -4.06 10.32
CA ILE A 228 -9.84 -4.09 9.84
C ILE A 228 -9.31 -5.50 10.05
N LEU A 229 -8.98 -6.16 8.95
CA LEU A 229 -8.43 -7.50 8.96
C LEU A 229 -6.90 -7.41 8.97
N HIS A 230 -6.23 -8.23 9.77
CA HIS A 230 -4.78 -8.30 9.83
C HIS A 230 -4.27 -9.72 9.58
N SER A 231 -3.30 -9.83 8.70
CA SER A 231 -2.51 -11.04 8.50
C SER A 231 -1.06 -10.80 8.90
N ALA A 232 -0.44 -11.78 9.58
CA ALA A 232 0.97 -11.77 9.94
C ALA A 232 1.80 -12.78 9.12
N ASP A 233 1.21 -13.37 8.08
CA ASP A 233 1.78 -14.45 7.26
C ASP A 233 1.60 -14.22 5.75
N ARG A 234 1.61 -12.94 5.34
CA ARG A 234 1.44 -12.52 3.93
C ARG A 234 0.10 -12.96 3.33
N GLY A 235 -0.99 -12.80 4.08
CA GLY A 235 -2.34 -13.01 3.56
C GLY A 235 -2.86 -14.43 3.60
N LEU A 236 -2.16 -15.38 4.25
CA LEU A 236 -2.63 -16.76 4.36
C LEU A 236 -3.71 -16.93 5.44
N THR A 237 -3.52 -16.28 6.60
CA THR A 237 -4.51 -16.28 7.67
C THR A 237 -4.79 -14.87 8.15
N TRP A 238 -6.03 -14.60 8.53
CA TRP A 238 -6.50 -13.28 8.92
C TRP A 238 -7.28 -13.32 10.22
N ARG A 239 -7.13 -12.25 10.99
CA ARG A 239 -7.96 -11.97 12.16
C ARG A 239 -8.61 -10.61 12.00
N VAL A 240 -9.78 -10.48 12.59
CA VAL A 240 -10.64 -9.30 12.48
C VAL A 240 -10.55 -8.47 13.76
N ALA A 241 -10.53 -7.15 13.59
CA ALA A 241 -10.81 -6.19 14.64
C ALA A 241 -11.85 -5.19 14.14
N GLU A 242 -12.75 -4.77 15.03
CA GLU A 242 -13.72 -3.72 14.74
C GLU A 242 -13.03 -2.35 14.80
N SER A 243 -13.38 -1.49 13.86
CA SER A 243 -12.96 -0.08 13.87
C SER A 243 -14.03 0.77 14.59
N THR A 244 -13.60 1.89 15.14
CA THR A 244 -14.52 2.92 15.68
C THR A 244 -15.01 3.90 14.62
N VAL A 245 -14.53 3.78 13.37
CA VAL A 245 -15.04 4.58 12.23
C VAL A 245 -16.46 4.10 11.89
N PRO A 246 -17.43 5.01 11.72
CA PRO A 246 -18.82 4.61 11.45
C PRO A 246 -18.98 3.81 10.17
N ALA A 247 -19.90 2.84 10.21
CA ALA A 247 -20.35 2.00 9.10
C ALA A 247 -21.88 1.90 9.07
N GLY A 248 -22.44 0.79 8.58
CA GLY A 248 -23.89 0.56 8.53
C GLY A 248 -24.57 1.19 7.32
N ASP A 249 -23.81 1.63 6.33
CA ASP A 249 -24.26 2.18 5.08
C ASP A 249 -23.21 1.90 3.99
N PRO A 250 -23.60 1.57 2.75
CA PRO A 250 -22.64 1.25 1.67
C PRO A 250 -21.60 2.34 1.38
N ALA A 251 -21.82 3.59 1.80
CA ALA A 251 -20.90 4.70 1.61
C ALA A 251 -20.01 4.99 2.82
N ARG A 252 -20.10 4.18 3.90
CA ARG A 252 -19.42 4.44 5.17
C ARG A 252 -18.46 3.34 5.54
N GLY A 253 -17.31 3.72 6.10
CA GLY A 253 -16.33 2.78 6.61
C GLY A 253 -14.94 3.36 6.70
N VAL A 254 -13.97 2.46 6.81
CA VAL A 254 -12.54 2.79 6.72
C VAL A 254 -12.13 2.78 5.25
N PHE A 255 -11.58 3.89 4.78
CA PHE A 255 -11.17 4.06 3.38
C PHE A 255 -9.67 3.95 3.19
N ALA A 256 -8.90 4.33 4.20
CA ALA A 256 -7.46 4.22 4.15
C ALA A 256 -6.87 3.82 5.50
N LEU A 257 -5.83 3.02 5.42
CA LEU A 257 -4.95 2.65 6.51
C LEU A 257 -3.56 3.25 6.27
N ALA A 258 -2.84 3.50 7.35
CA ALA A 258 -1.41 3.76 7.30
C ALA A 258 -0.75 3.15 8.54
N PHE A 259 0.26 2.30 8.35
CA PHE A 259 1.02 1.72 9.44
C PHE A 259 2.45 2.28 9.42
N ARG A 260 2.86 2.94 10.51
CA ARG A 260 4.21 3.46 10.67
C ARG A 260 5.22 2.35 10.93
N ASP A 261 4.77 1.37 11.66
CA ASP A 261 5.48 0.16 12.04
C ASP A 261 4.45 -0.95 12.31
N ARG A 262 4.90 -2.16 12.65
CA ARG A 262 4.01 -3.31 12.91
C ARG A 262 3.05 -3.14 14.08
N THR A 263 3.14 -2.04 14.85
CA THR A 263 2.33 -1.81 16.05
C THR A 263 1.44 -0.59 15.95
N ARG A 264 1.89 0.48 15.27
CA ARG A 264 1.21 1.77 15.23
C ARG A 264 0.53 2.03 13.90
N GLY A 265 -0.79 2.03 13.93
CA GLY A 265 -1.64 2.21 12.76
C GLY A 265 -2.62 3.37 12.91
N LEU A 266 -2.97 3.95 11.77
CA LEU A 266 -4.05 4.91 11.56
C LEU A 266 -5.09 4.29 10.64
N ALA A 267 -6.36 4.57 10.93
CA ALA A 267 -7.48 4.30 10.04
C ALA A 267 -8.25 5.60 9.84
N VAL A 268 -8.50 5.97 8.60
CA VAL A 268 -9.32 7.15 8.26
C VAL A 268 -10.44 6.74 7.31
N GLY A 269 -11.56 7.49 7.38
CA GLY A 269 -12.71 7.17 6.54
C GLY A 269 -13.85 8.16 6.75
N GLY A 270 -15.07 7.64 6.88
CA GLY A 270 -16.30 8.39 7.06
C GLY A 270 -17.34 8.07 6.00
N ASP A 271 -18.15 9.05 5.61
CA ASP A 271 -19.17 8.93 4.54
C ASP A 271 -18.72 9.78 3.33
N TYR A 272 -18.38 9.12 2.22
CA TYR A 272 -17.88 9.83 1.03
C TYR A 272 -18.93 10.67 0.30
N ARG A 273 -20.21 10.43 0.54
CA ARG A 273 -21.32 11.17 -0.11
C ARG A 273 -21.54 12.54 0.52
N THR A 274 -21.31 12.66 1.82
CA THR A 274 -21.60 13.90 2.53
C THR A 274 -20.51 14.94 2.39
N GLY A 275 -19.25 14.50 2.12
CA GLY A 275 -18.08 15.37 1.97
C GLY A 275 -17.76 16.24 3.18
N GLN A 276 -18.68 16.36 4.10
CA GLN A 276 -18.61 17.22 5.30
C GLN A 276 -19.08 16.42 6.52
N ALA A 277 -18.79 16.93 7.70
CA ALA A 277 -19.23 16.39 9.00
C ALA A 277 -19.16 14.84 9.08
N SER A 278 -17.96 14.31 9.20
CA SER A 278 -17.72 12.90 9.56
C SER A 278 -17.14 12.83 10.97
N PRO A 279 -17.97 13.06 12.01
CA PRO A 279 -17.51 12.81 13.37
C PRO A 279 -17.05 11.35 13.47
N GLN A 280 -15.91 11.11 14.11
CA GLN A 280 -15.30 9.79 14.18
C GLN A 280 -14.62 9.31 12.88
N ALA A 281 -14.19 10.22 12.00
CA ALA A 281 -13.51 9.88 10.75
C ALA A 281 -12.12 9.25 10.90
N ALA A 282 -11.61 9.09 12.13
CA ALA A 282 -10.28 8.52 12.37
C ALA A 282 -10.21 7.66 13.64
N ALA A 283 -9.44 6.59 13.55
CA ALA A 283 -9.09 5.71 14.66
C ALA A 283 -7.59 5.41 14.68
N VAL A 284 -7.07 5.03 15.84
CA VAL A 284 -5.66 4.72 16.06
C VAL A 284 -5.50 3.35 16.72
N SER A 285 -4.45 2.64 16.32
CA SER A 285 -4.01 1.41 16.97
C SER A 285 -2.57 1.57 17.46
N ALA A 286 -2.26 0.94 18.61
CA ALA A 286 -0.92 0.88 19.18
C ALA A 286 -0.43 -0.57 19.37
N ASP A 287 -1.21 -1.55 18.92
CA ASP A 287 -1.00 -2.97 19.17
C ASP A 287 -1.05 -3.84 17.89
N GLY A 288 -0.78 -3.22 16.74
CA GLY A 288 -0.76 -3.89 15.45
C GLY A 288 -2.17 -4.14 14.87
N GLY A 289 -3.11 -3.27 15.17
CA GLY A 289 -4.48 -3.38 14.67
C GLY A 289 -5.33 -4.40 15.42
N ARG A 290 -4.90 -4.88 16.61
CA ARG A 290 -5.72 -5.76 17.45
C ARG A 290 -6.88 -5.00 18.09
N THR A 291 -6.62 -3.75 18.48
CA THR A 291 -7.64 -2.84 18.99
C THR A 291 -7.51 -1.46 18.32
N TRP A 292 -8.65 -0.82 18.17
CA TRP A 292 -8.74 0.52 17.59
C TRP A 292 -9.46 1.46 18.54
N ARG A 293 -8.93 2.65 18.69
CA ARG A 293 -9.49 3.70 19.53
C ARG A 293 -9.82 4.93 18.70
N GLN A 294 -10.95 5.53 18.97
CA GLN A 294 -11.35 6.79 18.36
C GLN A 294 -10.29 7.88 18.57
N ALA A 295 -9.98 8.64 17.54
CA ALA A 295 -9.21 9.87 17.69
C ALA A 295 -9.96 10.85 18.60
N ALA A 296 -9.25 11.49 19.54
CA ALA A 296 -9.86 12.44 20.47
C ALA A 296 -10.38 13.70 19.74
N THR A 297 -9.66 14.14 18.72
CA THR A 297 -10.06 15.22 17.81
C THR A 297 -9.82 14.72 16.37
N PRO A 298 -10.78 14.02 15.75
CA PRO A 298 -10.62 13.50 14.40
C PRO A 298 -10.62 14.60 13.35
N PRO A 299 -10.24 14.30 12.09
CA PRO A 299 -10.56 15.15 10.96
C PRO A 299 -12.05 15.52 10.94
N PRO A 300 -12.41 16.75 10.55
CA PRO A 300 -13.82 17.20 10.61
C PRO A 300 -14.70 16.54 9.54
N ALA A 301 -14.09 15.93 8.51
CA ALA A 301 -14.79 15.40 7.37
C ALA A 301 -14.16 14.06 6.90
N TYR A 302 -14.84 13.39 5.97
CA TYR A 302 -14.34 12.21 5.28
C TYR A 302 -12.93 12.39 4.76
N ARG A 303 -12.08 11.37 4.99
CA ARG A 303 -10.73 11.26 4.46
C ARG A 303 -10.55 9.94 3.72
N SER A 304 -9.98 10.04 2.51
CA SER A 304 -9.79 8.92 1.60
C SER A 304 -8.37 8.37 1.57
N GLY A 305 -7.39 9.12 2.05
CA GLY A 305 -5.99 8.73 2.07
C GLY A 305 -5.27 9.18 3.34
N ALA A 306 -4.25 8.42 3.78
CA ALA A 306 -3.42 8.75 4.93
C ALA A 306 -1.98 8.27 4.75
N ALA A 307 -1.01 9.07 5.21
CA ALA A 307 0.40 8.68 5.18
C ALA A 307 1.15 9.18 6.41
N TRP A 308 2.03 8.35 6.96
CA TRP A 308 2.97 8.78 7.99
C TRP A 308 4.09 9.61 7.37
N PHE A 309 4.45 10.69 8.04
CA PHE A 309 5.65 11.43 7.69
C PHE A 309 6.88 10.61 8.12
N PRO A 310 7.81 10.30 7.21
CA PRO A 310 8.95 9.44 7.53
C PRO A 310 9.80 9.96 8.68
N TYR A 311 10.28 9.04 9.51
CA TYR A 311 11.14 9.32 10.67
C TYR A 311 10.55 10.28 11.71
N SER A 312 9.27 10.60 11.62
CA SER A 312 8.58 11.41 12.63
C SER A 312 8.12 10.55 13.81
N GLY A 313 8.12 11.12 15.00
CA GLY A 313 7.62 10.43 16.20
C GLY A 313 6.10 10.20 16.19
N GLY A 314 5.35 11.03 15.47
CA GLY A 314 3.89 10.99 15.50
C GLY A 314 3.21 11.87 14.45
N THR A 315 3.94 12.34 13.43
CA THR A 315 3.38 13.18 12.37
C THR A 315 2.83 12.31 11.23
N ALA A 316 1.57 12.59 10.86
CA ALA A 316 0.93 11.98 9.70
C ALA A 316 -0.01 12.97 9.00
N LEU A 317 -0.34 12.69 7.76
CA LEU A 317 -1.26 13.44 6.93
C LEU A 317 -2.50 12.60 6.65
N ALA A 318 -3.67 13.24 6.55
CA ALA A 318 -4.89 12.64 6.03
C ALA A 318 -5.50 13.58 4.99
N VAL A 319 -5.85 13.07 3.83
CA VAL A 319 -6.40 13.83 2.71
C VAL A 319 -7.81 13.38 2.34
N GLY A 320 -8.57 14.29 1.78
CA GLY A 320 -9.90 14.01 1.25
C GLY A 320 -10.39 15.16 0.37
N PRO A 321 -11.61 15.06 -0.17
CA PRO A 321 -12.14 16.06 -1.10
C PRO A 321 -12.29 17.46 -0.48
N THR A 322 -12.34 17.58 0.84
CA THR A 322 -12.54 18.85 1.55
C THR A 322 -11.29 19.36 2.25
N GLY A 323 -10.13 18.76 2.01
CA GLY A 323 -8.87 19.25 2.57
C GLY A 323 -7.92 18.18 3.07
N THR A 324 -6.86 18.67 3.68
CA THR A 324 -5.80 17.89 4.32
C THR A 324 -5.73 18.24 5.79
N ASP A 325 -5.67 17.22 6.63
CA ASP A 325 -5.38 17.39 8.05
C ASP A 325 -4.02 16.78 8.39
N VAL A 326 -3.44 17.30 9.48
CA VAL A 326 -2.17 16.82 10.03
C VAL A 326 -2.34 16.50 11.51
N THR A 327 -1.76 15.38 11.91
CA THR A 327 -1.50 15.03 13.31
C THR A 327 -0.01 15.15 13.61
N THR A 328 0.33 15.40 14.88
CA THR A 328 1.73 15.35 15.39
C THR A 328 1.84 14.47 16.64
N ASP A 329 0.74 13.87 17.07
CA ASP A 329 0.63 13.08 18.31
C ASP A 329 0.21 11.61 18.05
N GLY A 330 0.47 11.13 16.85
CA GLY A 330 0.18 9.74 16.49
C GLY A 330 -1.26 9.48 16.11
N GLY A 331 -1.97 10.47 15.60
CA GLY A 331 -3.35 10.37 15.13
C GLY A 331 -4.41 10.59 16.21
N ARG A 332 -4.00 10.96 17.42
CA ARG A 332 -4.95 11.24 18.52
C ARG A 332 -5.70 12.54 18.32
N SER A 333 -5.01 13.56 17.81
CA SER A 333 -5.65 14.83 17.43
C SER A 333 -5.20 15.28 16.06
N TRP A 334 -6.12 15.90 15.32
CA TRP A 334 -5.92 16.38 13.97
C TRP A 334 -6.26 17.87 13.89
N ARG A 335 -5.54 18.57 13.04
CA ARG A 335 -5.80 19.97 12.70
C ARG A 335 -5.71 20.16 11.19
N SER A 336 -6.46 21.10 10.65
CA SER A 336 -6.40 21.44 9.23
C SER A 336 -5.02 21.97 8.85
N LEU A 337 -4.52 21.51 7.72
CA LEU A 337 -3.29 21.95 7.07
C LEU A 337 -3.56 22.73 5.79
N ASP A 338 -4.47 22.26 4.95
CA ASP A 338 -4.77 22.79 3.63
C ASP A 338 -6.21 22.45 3.22
N ALA A 339 -6.86 23.33 2.45
CA ALA A 339 -8.24 23.15 2.01
C ALA A 339 -8.35 22.50 0.59
N GLY A 340 -7.22 22.16 -0.03
CA GLY A 340 -7.21 21.56 -1.38
C GLY A 340 -7.75 20.13 -1.39
N SER A 341 -8.56 19.82 -2.42
CA SER A 341 -9.10 18.49 -2.63
C SER A 341 -8.03 17.53 -3.13
N PHE A 342 -7.86 16.39 -2.43
CA PHE A 342 -7.03 15.27 -2.86
C PHE A 342 -7.72 13.95 -2.50
N ASP A 343 -7.43 12.90 -3.26
CA ASP A 343 -7.94 11.55 -3.00
C ASP A 343 -6.91 10.67 -2.28
N THR A 344 -5.62 10.85 -2.59
CA THR A 344 -4.53 10.01 -2.09
C THR A 344 -3.33 10.85 -1.67
N VAL A 345 -2.54 10.33 -0.73
CA VAL A 345 -1.29 10.90 -0.22
C VAL A 345 -0.28 9.81 0.06
N ASP A 346 0.97 10.05 -0.31
CA ASP A 346 2.07 9.13 0.01
C ASP A 346 3.36 9.89 0.32
N CYS A 347 4.21 9.32 1.20
CA CYS A 347 5.42 9.94 1.69
C CYS A 347 6.61 9.00 1.61
N ALA A 348 7.58 9.34 0.77
CA ALA A 348 8.82 8.59 0.59
C ALA A 348 9.82 8.78 1.74
N ALA A 349 10.75 7.84 1.88
CA ALA A 349 11.77 7.83 2.93
C ALA A 349 12.65 9.10 2.96
N ASP A 350 12.85 9.79 1.84
CA ASP A 350 13.57 11.08 1.79
C ASP A 350 12.72 12.30 2.21
N THR A 351 11.55 12.05 2.79
CA THR A 351 10.55 13.05 3.22
C THR A 351 9.82 13.77 2.08
N GLY A 352 9.90 13.26 0.88
CA GLY A 352 9.08 13.70 -0.27
C GLY A 352 7.65 13.22 -0.12
N CYS A 353 6.73 14.10 0.32
CA CYS A 353 5.30 13.78 0.37
C CYS A 353 4.58 14.37 -0.82
N TRP A 354 3.72 13.56 -1.42
CA TRP A 354 2.91 13.90 -2.58
C TRP A 354 1.44 13.64 -2.30
N ALA A 355 0.57 14.39 -2.95
CA ALA A 355 -0.87 14.15 -2.96
C ALA A 355 -1.42 14.24 -4.38
N ALA A 356 -2.44 13.46 -4.68
CA ALA A 356 -3.09 13.45 -5.99
C ALA A 356 -4.62 13.38 -5.84
N GLY A 357 -5.34 13.84 -6.88
CA GLY A 357 -6.80 13.91 -6.83
C GLY A 357 -7.43 14.21 -8.19
N GLU A 358 -8.61 14.82 -8.13
CA GLU A 358 -9.41 15.11 -9.31
C GLU A 358 -8.82 16.22 -10.20
N LYS A 359 -9.28 16.27 -11.47
CA LYS A 359 -8.92 17.32 -12.45
C LYS A 359 -7.41 17.44 -12.66
N GLY A 360 -6.72 16.29 -12.71
CA GLY A 360 -5.29 16.24 -12.91
C GLY A 360 -4.44 16.78 -11.76
N ARG A 361 -5.07 17.05 -10.62
CA ARG A 361 -4.42 17.68 -9.47
C ARG A 361 -3.37 16.76 -8.86
N VAL A 362 -2.13 17.23 -8.85
CA VAL A 362 -1.03 16.64 -8.10
C VAL A 362 -0.31 17.75 -7.35
N ALA A 363 0.18 17.47 -6.16
CA ALA A 363 0.92 18.42 -5.36
C ALA A 363 2.05 17.75 -4.59
N ARG A 364 3.10 18.51 -4.28
CA ARG A 364 4.15 18.08 -3.37
C ARG A 364 4.14 18.97 -2.13
N LEU A 365 4.36 18.35 -0.96
CA LEU A 365 4.45 19.09 0.29
C LEU A 365 5.77 19.89 0.32
N GLU A 366 5.67 21.20 0.49
CA GLU A 366 6.80 22.14 0.50
C GLU A 366 6.64 23.14 1.63
N ARG A 367 7.74 23.74 2.11
CA ARG A 367 7.65 24.89 3.02
C ARG A 367 7.13 26.10 2.24
N ARG A 368 6.11 26.74 2.74
CA ARG A 368 5.66 28.05 2.19
C ARG A 368 6.79 29.06 2.43
N ARG A 369 7.21 29.72 1.38
CA ARG A 369 8.21 30.80 1.42
C ARG A 369 7.59 32.06 2.02
#